data_05ed7d0f4117a1e37bdbca664b4a724b
#
_entry.id   05ed7d0f4117a1e37bdbca664b4a724b
#
_cell.length_a   1.000
_cell.length_b   1.000
_cell.length_c   1.000
_cell.angle_alpha   90.00
_cell.angle_beta   90.00
_cell.angle_gamma   90.00
#
_symmetry.space_group_name_H-M   'P 1'
#
loop_
_entity.id
_entity.type
_entity.pdbx_description
1 polymer ?
#
loop_
_entity_poly.entity_id
_entity_poly.type
_entity_poly.pdbx_seq_one_letter_code
_entity_poly.pdbx_strand_id
1 'polypeptide(L)'
;IHHQQKQKSSMKKAVILGVGPEAGLGSQLALRFAREGMHVLVASRTPSALEKLVPKIRESGGEATAVPTDATNEEQVVSLFENAGADLEVAVYNAGNNHPGRIVEMDTEYFENSWRVCCLGGFLFGREAVKRMLPKKKGTLIFTGASASLRGRANFGAFNSAKSGLRTLAQAMSKEYGPEGIHVALSLIHI
;
A
#
# COMPACT_ATOMS: atom_id res chain seq x y z
N ILE A 1 -32.10 2.25 36.45
CA ILE A 1 -32.07 1.55 35.16
C ILE A 1 -30.90 2.15 34.37
N HIS A 2 -29.71 1.52 34.47
CA HIS A 2 -28.54 1.93 33.69
C HIS A 2 -28.63 1.29 32.32
N HIS A 3 -28.92 2.09 31.28
CA HIS A 3 -28.66 1.74 29.92
C HIS A 3 -27.16 1.81 29.66
N GLN A 4 -26.48 0.68 29.74
CA GLN A 4 -25.17 0.52 29.11
C GLN A 4 -25.37 0.57 27.58
N GLN A 5 -25.14 1.73 26.99
CA GLN A 5 -24.90 1.79 25.56
C GLN A 5 -23.61 1.00 25.28
N LYS A 6 -23.75 -0.21 24.74
CA LYS A 6 -22.62 -0.92 24.12
C LYS A 6 -22.10 -0.03 23.00
N GLN A 7 -20.98 0.64 23.25
CA GLN A 7 -20.21 1.32 22.23
C GLN A 7 -19.88 0.26 21.16
N LYS A 8 -20.54 0.37 20.00
CA LYS A 8 -20.26 -0.50 18.85
C LYS A 8 -18.81 -0.25 18.47
N SER A 9 -17.90 -1.18 18.77
CA SER A 9 -16.51 -1.11 18.34
C SER A 9 -16.50 -0.89 16.84
N SER A 10 -15.92 0.21 16.37
CA SER A 10 -15.81 0.49 14.95
C SER A 10 -14.92 -0.56 14.30
N MET A 11 -15.28 -0.99 13.08
CA MET A 11 -14.54 -2.02 12.34
C MET A 11 -13.15 -1.51 11.97
N LYS A 12 -12.12 -2.28 12.30
CA LYS A 12 -10.74 -2.00 11.86
C LYS A 12 -10.64 -1.96 10.35
N LYS A 13 -9.83 -1.06 9.83
CA LYS A 13 -9.65 -0.87 8.39
C LYS A 13 -8.24 -1.23 7.94
N ALA A 14 -8.17 -1.80 6.75
CA ALA A 14 -6.95 -2.00 5.99
C ALA A 14 -7.01 -1.21 4.69
N VAL A 15 -5.91 -0.58 4.30
CA VAL A 15 -5.76 0.09 3.00
C VAL A 15 -4.73 -0.65 2.19
N ILE A 16 -5.07 -1.02 0.96
CA ILE A 16 -4.13 -1.64 0.01
C ILE A 16 -4.12 -0.83 -1.28
N LEU A 17 -2.99 -0.22 -1.60
CA LEU A 17 -2.74 0.47 -2.86
C LEU A 17 -1.84 -0.38 -3.74
N GLY A 18 -2.32 -0.68 -4.94
CA GLY A 18 -1.66 -1.60 -5.88
C GLY A 18 -2.43 -2.91 -6.05
N VAL A 19 -3.75 -2.79 -6.18
CA VAL A 19 -4.65 -3.90 -6.48
C VAL A 19 -4.75 -4.06 -8.00
N GLY A 20 -4.44 -5.25 -8.48
CA GLY A 20 -4.45 -5.62 -9.89
C GLY A 20 -5.27 -6.88 -10.15
N PRO A 21 -4.74 -7.82 -10.95
CA PRO A 21 -5.42 -9.09 -11.23
C PRO A 21 -5.77 -9.85 -9.97
N GLU A 22 -6.80 -10.70 -10.04
CA GLU A 22 -7.28 -11.49 -8.89
C GLU A 22 -6.20 -12.35 -8.25
N ALA A 23 -5.36 -13.00 -9.06
CA ALA A 23 -4.23 -13.80 -8.58
C ALA A 23 -3.04 -12.96 -8.08
N GLY A 24 -3.09 -11.63 -8.24
CA GLY A 24 -2.03 -10.73 -7.80
C GLY A 24 -2.00 -10.57 -6.28
N LEU A 25 -0.82 -10.23 -5.75
CA LEU A 25 -0.59 -10.09 -4.32
C LEU A 25 -1.57 -9.10 -3.66
N GLY A 26 -1.80 -7.94 -4.28
CA GLY A 26 -2.71 -6.92 -3.73
C GLY A 26 -4.14 -7.44 -3.55
N SER A 27 -4.67 -8.15 -4.52
CA SER A 27 -6.01 -8.76 -4.45
C SER A 27 -6.08 -9.86 -3.41
N GLN A 28 -5.05 -10.72 -3.31
CA GLN A 28 -5.00 -11.79 -2.33
C GLN A 28 -4.87 -11.27 -0.89
N LEU A 29 -4.10 -10.20 -0.68
CA LEU A 29 -4.04 -9.52 0.61
C LEU A 29 -5.39 -8.91 0.99
N ALA A 30 -6.09 -8.26 0.06
CA ALA A 30 -7.42 -7.71 0.31
C ALA A 30 -8.41 -8.79 0.75
N LEU A 31 -8.45 -9.91 0.05
CA LEU A 31 -9.27 -11.06 0.42
C LEU A 31 -8.91 -11.60 1.81
N ARG A 32 -7.62 -11.69 2.12
CA ARG A 32 -7.17 -12.18 3.43
C ARG A 32 -7.57 -11.24 4.56
N PHE A 33 -7.33 -9.95 4.44
CA PHE A 33 -7.70 -9.00 5.49
C PHE A 33 -9.22 -8.91 5.70
N ALA A 34 -10.00 -9.01 4.63
CA ALA A 34 -11.46 -9.08 4.74
C ALA A 34 -11.92 -10.32 5.52
N ARG A 35 -11.29 -11.48 5.30
CA ARG A 35 -11.56 -12.72 6.07
C ARG A 35 -11.18 -12.60 7.54
N GLU A 36 -10.20 -11.78 7.87
CA GLU A 36 -9.83 -11.46 9.25
C GLU A 36 -10.76 -10.41 9.90
N GLY A 37 -11.84 -10.03 9.23
CA GLY A 37 -12.86 -9.12 9.74
C GLY A 37 -12.55 -7.63 9.59
N MET A 38 -11.60 -7.26 8.75
CA MET A 38 -11.30 -5.86 8.46
C MET A 38 -12.16 -5.35 7.30
N HIS A 39 -12.54 -4.07 7.37
CA HIS A 39 -13.04 -3.34 6.20
C HIS A 39 -11.84 -2.94 5.34
N VAL A 40 -11.79 -3.44 4.10
CA VAL A 40 -10.65 -3.22 3.22
C VAL A 40 -10.95 -2.12 2.21
N LEU A 41 -10.15 -1.07 2.20
CA LEU A 41 -10.11 -0.08 1.14
C LEU A 41 -9.11 -0.56 0.09
N VAL A 42 -9.61 -0.88 -1.09
CA VAL A 42 -8.81 -1.36 -2.22
C VAL A 42 -8.61 -0.26 -3.23
N ALA A 43 -7.37 0.00 -3.59
CA ALA A 43 -6.99 1.14 -4.42
C ALA A 43 -6.02 0.76 -5.54
N SER A 44 -6.27 1.30 -6.71
CA SER A 44 -5.38 1.28 -7.88
C SER A 44 -5.82 2.33 -8.90
N ARG A 45 -5.00 2.55 -9.91
CA ARG A 45 -5.36 3.42 -11.05
C ARG A 45 -6.44 2.85 -11.95
N THR A 46 -6.65 1.53 -11.91
CA THR A 46 -7.53 0.80 -12.81
C THR A 46 -8.85 0.44 -12.11
N PRO A 47 -9.94 1.22 -12.30
CA PRO A 47 -11.21 0.97 -11.62
C PRO A 47 -11.77 -0.43 -11.87
N SER A 48 -11.58 -0.99 -13.07
CA SER A 48 -12.11 -2.31 -13.44
C SER A 48 -11.59 -3.46 -12.57
N ALA A 49 -10.35 -3.36 -12.05
CA ALA A 49 -9.81 -4.37 -11.13
C ALA A 49 -10.53 -4.29 -9.77
N LEU A 50 -10.81 -3.08 -9.30
CA LEU A 50 -11.52 -2.83 -8.04
C LEU A 50 -12.99 -3.26 -8.13
N GLU A 51 -13.65 -2.97 -9.24
CA GLU A 51 -15.04 -3.34 -9.52
C GLU A 51 -15.27 -4.85 -9.54
N LYS A 52 -14.25 -5.62 -9.90
CA LYS A 52 -14.29 -7.10 -9.87
C LYS A 52 -14.01 -7.65 -8.47
N LEU A 53 -13.12 -7.03 -7.71
CA LEU A 53 -12.69 -7.55 -6.41
C LEU A 53 -13.69 -7.25 -5.29
N VAL A 54 -14.26 -6.05 -5.25
CA VAL A 54 -15.18 -5.64 -4.18
C VAL A 54 -16.41 -6.54 -4.06
N PRO A 55 -17.12 -6.89 -5.15
CA PRO A 55 -18.24 -7.85 -5.07
C PRO A 55 -17.83 -9.20 -4.50
N LYS A 56 -16.68 -9.75 -4.91
CA LYS A 56 -16.16 -11.03 -4.38
C LYS A 56 -15.91 -11.01 -2.88
N ILE A 57 -15.35 -9.92 -2.38
CA ILE A 57 -15.17 -9.75 -0.94
C ILE A 57 -16.52 -9.73 -0.23
N ARG A 58 -17.50 -8.99 -0.75
CA ARG A 58 -18.84 -8.88 -0.17
C ARG A 58 -19.62 -10.19 -0.21
N GLU A 59 -19.56 -10.91 -1.32
CA GLU A 59 -20.17 -12.23 -1.48
C GLU A 59 -19.63 -13.26 -0.47
N SER A 60 -18.37 -13.12 -0.06
CA SER A 60 -17.78 -13.95 1.01
C SER A 60 -18.04 -13.44 2.42
N GLY A 61 -18.93 -12.44 2.58
CA GLY A 61 -19.31 -11.89 3.89
C GLY A 61 -18.35 -10.82 4.43
N GLY A 62 -17.38 -10.36 3.64
CA GLY A 62 -16.46 -9.31 4.01
C GLY A 62 -16.95 -7.91 3.62
N GLU A 63 -16.22 -6.90 4.07
CA GLU A 63 -16.47 -5.48 3.77
C GLU A 63 -15.32 -4.89 2.96
N ALA A 64 -15.66 -4.24 1.84
CA ALA A 64 -14.67 -3.56 1.00
C ALA A 64 -15.23 -2.30 0.34
N THR A 65 -14.36 -1.33 0.11
CA THR A 65 -14.62 -0.10 -0.62
C THR A 65 -13.56 0.10 -1.69
N ALA A 66 -14.00 0.36 -2.91
CA ALA A 66 -13.10 0.73 -4.00
C ALA A 66 -12.79 2.22 -3.95
N VAL A 67 -11.51 2.57 -4.00
CA VAL A 67 -11.03 3.96 -4.05
C VAL A 67 -10.02 4.09 -5.18
N PRO A 68 -10.44 4.43 -6.40
CA PRO A 68 -9.51 4.67 -7.51
C PRO A 68 -8.46 5.70 -7.11
N THR A 69 -7.18 5.34 -7.20
CA THR A 69 -6.08 6.16 -6.71
C THR A 69 -4.85 5.98 -7.58
N ASP A 70 -4.31 7.09 -8.06
CA ASP A 70 -2.96 7.14 -8.61
C ASP A 70 -1.97 7.37 -7.46
N ALA A 71 -1.06 6.43 -7.26
CA ALA A 71 -0.07 6.48 -6.19
C ALA A 71 0.88 7.68 -6.28
N THR A 72 1.01 8.28 -7.46
CA THR A 72 1.87 9.45 -7.71
C THR A 72 1.14 10.79 -7.57
N ASN A 73 -0.18 10.76 -7.36
CA ASN A 73 -1.00 11.94 -7.13
C ASN A 73 -1.25 12.13 -5.63
N GLU A 74 -0.62 13.16 -5.05
CA GLU A 74 -0.67 13.41 -3.62
C GLU A 74 -2.11 13.61 -3.10
N GLU A 75 -2.93 14.39 -3.80
CA GLU A 75 -4.31 14.68 -3.38
C GLU A 75 -5.16 13.40 -3.34
N GLN A 76 -4.98 12.52 -4.33
CA GLN A 76 -5.69 11.24 -4.35
C GLN A 76 -5.24 10.32 -3.22
N VAL A 77 -3.94 10.29 -2.90
CA VAL A 77 -3.43 9.50 -1.77
C VAL A 77 -3.95 10.05 -0.44
N VAL A 78 -3.97 11.37 -0.25
CA VAL A 78 -4.58 12.00 0.93
C VAL A 78 -6.05 11.60 1.07
N SER A 79 -6.83 11.71 -0.01
CA SER A 79 -8.24 11.34 -0.03
C SER A 79 -8.47 9.85 0.31
N LEU A 80 -7.60 8.95 -0.17
CA LEU A 80 -7.65 7.53 0.19
C LEU A 80 -7.57 7.33 1.71
N PHE A 81 -6.65 8.02 2.38
CA PHE A 81 -6.49 7.90 3.82
C PHE A 81 -7.54 8.69 4.63
N GLU A 82 -8.15 9.73 4.08
CA GLU A 82 -9.33 10.35 4.66
C GLU A 82 -10.51 9.36 4.71
N ASN A 83 -10.72 8.58 3.65
CA ASN A 83 -11.71 7.50 3.64
C ASN A 83 -11.42 6.39 4.66
N ALA A 84 -10.15 6.11 4.93
CA ALA A 84 -9.77 5.14 5.97
C ALA A 84 -10.05 5.67 7.38
N GLY A 85 -9.74 6.94 7.64
CA GLY A 85 -9.98 7.60 8.93
C GLY A 85 -9.16 7.03 10.07
N ALA A 86 -9.66 7.19 11.29
CA ALA A 86 -8.96 6.82 12.54
C ALA A 86 -8.88 5.30 12.79
N ASP A 87 -9.73 4.50 12.13
CA ASP A 87 -9.79 3.05 12.33
C ASP A 87 -8.74 2.27 11.52
N LEU A 88 -7.85 2.97 10.85
CA LEU A 88 -6.76 2.38 10.09
C LEU A 88 -5.84 1.56 10.99
N GLU A 89 -5.73 0.26 10.71
CA GLU A 89 -4.85 -0.68 11.43
C GLU A 89 -3.67 -1.14 10.57
N VAL A 90 -3.91 -1.39 9.29
CA VAL A 90 -2.91 -1.90 8.34
C VAL A 90 -2.96 -1.09 7.05
N ALA A 91 -1.80 -0.72 6.55
CA ALA A 91 -1.64 -0.11 5.24
C ALA A 91 -0.56 -0.85 4.44
N VAL A 92 -0.87 -1.25 3.22
CA VAL A 92 0.03 -1.98 2.33
C VAL A 92 0.23 -1.22 1.03
N TYR A 93 1.46 -0.85 0.74
CA TYR A 93 1.89 -0.26 -0.52
C TYR A 93 2.44 -1.34 -1.44
N ASN A 94 1.70 -1.68 -2.49
CA ASN A 94 2.00 -2.75 -3.43
C ASN A 94 2.09 -2.25 -4.89
N ALA A 95 2.08 -0.94 -5.12
CA ALA A 95 2.20 -0.37 -6.44
C ALA A 95 3.66 -0.43 -6.94
N GLY A 96 3.81 -0.68 -8.23
CA GLY A 96 5.13 -0.72 -8.88
C GLY A 96 5.00 -0.99 -10.37
N ASN A 97 6.10 -0.83 -11.07
CA ASN A 97 6.27 -1.23 -12.45
C ASN A 97 7.58 -1.99 -12.59
N ASN A 98 7.63 -2.92 -13.51
CA ASN A 98 8.80 -3.77 -13.72
C ASN A 98 8.94 -4.11 -15.21
N HIS A 99 9.30 -3.12 -16.01
CA HIS A 99 9.57 -3.33 -17.42
C HIS A 99 11.08 -3.34 -17.68
N PRO A 100 11.61 -4.34 -18.40
CA PRO A 100 13.02 -4.38 -18.74
C PRO A 100 13.35 -3.35 -19.80
N GLY A 101 14.57 -2.82 -19.76
CA GLY A 101 15.13 -1.90 -20.75
C GLY A 101 16.60 -1.65 -20.48
N ARG A 102 17.40 -1.56 -21.55
CA ARG A 102 18.82 -1.19 -21.45
C ARG A 102 18.94 0.29 -21.06
N ILE A 103 19.89 0.60 -20.21
CA ILE A 103 20.08 1.99 -19.75
C ILE A 103 20.27 2.97 -20.91
N VAL A 104 21.04 2.59 -21.93
CA VAL A 104 21.32 3.46 -23.08
C VAL A 104 20.12 3.70 -24.01
N GLU A 105 19.09 2.89 -23.90
CA GLU A 105 17.87 2.95 -24.70
C GLU A 105 16.69 3.53 -23.90
N MET A 106 16.89 3.76 -22.61
CA MET A 106 15.85 4.21 -21.69
C MET A 106 15.71 5.73 -21.75
N ASP A 107 14.50 6.22 -21.96
CA ASP A 107 14.23 7.65 -21.86
C ASP A 107 14.11 8.10 -20.40
N THR A 108 14.28 9.40 -20.18
CA THR A 108 14.24 10.01 -18.86
C THR A 108 12.85 9.88 -18.24
N GLU A 109 11.79 10.02 -19.03
CA GLU A 109 10.42 9.95 -18.55
C GLU A 109 10.10 8.58 -17.95
N TYR A 110 10.52 7.50 -18.64
CA TYR A 110 10.36 6.14 -18.12
C TYR A 110 11.12 5.92 -16.82
N PHE A 111 12.38 6.37 -16.76
CA PHE A 111 13.19 6.25 -15.54
C PHE A 111 12.57 7.01 -14.37
N GLU A 112 12.18 8.26 -14.59
CA GLU A 112 11.52 9.09 -13.59
C GLU A 112 10.19 8.50 -13.14
N ASN A 113 9.36 8.03 -14.07
CA ASN A 113 8.09 7.41 -13.73
C ASN A 113 8.25 6.15 -12.89
N SER A 114 9.27 5.34 -13.14
CA SER A 114 9.59 4.18 -12.31
C SER A 114 9.89 4.59 -10.85
N TRP A 115 10.67 5.64 -10.67
CA TRP A 115 10.94 6.20 -9.35
C TRP A 115 9.68 6.79 -8.70
N ARG A 116 8.89 7.53 -9.47
CA ARG A 116 7.63 8.12 -8.97
C ARG A 116 6.67 7.05 -8.45
N VAL A 117 6.46 5.99 -9.21
CA VAL A 117 5.54 4.91 -8.81
C VAL A 117 6.11 4.08 -7.66
N CYS A 118 7.36 3.66 -7.73
CA CYS A 118 7.93 2.74 -6.75
C CYS A 118 8.40 3.42 -5.45
N CYS A 119 8.92 4.64 -5.52
CA CYS A 119 9.52 5.33 -4.38
C CYS A 119 8.71 6.52 -3.89
N LEU A 120 8.44 7.52 -4.76
CA LEU A 120 7.66 8.69 -4.36
C LEU A 120 6.24 8.31 -3.89
N GLY A 121 5.56 7.44 -4.63
CA GLY A 121 4.25 6.94 -4.23
C GLY A 121 4.29 6.22 -2.87
N GLY A 122 5.35 5.45 -2.61
CA GLY A 122 5.59 4.83 -1.31
C GLY A 122 5.76 5.86 -0.19
N PHE A 123 6.46 6.95 -0.45
CA PHE A 123 6.59 8.06 0.49
C PHE A 123 5.23 8.72 0.78
N LEU A 124 4.47 9.09 -0.25
CA LEU A 124 3.15 9.72 -0.09
C LEU A 124 2.21 8.82 0.72
N PHE A 125 2.15 7.55 0.34
CA PHE A 125 1.33 6.55 1.01
C PHE A 125 1.76 6.34 2.47
N GLY A 126 3.04 6.11 2.70
CA GLY A 126 3.58 5.86 4.03
C GLY A 126 3.39 7.04 4.97
N ARG A 127 3.62 8.26 4.49
CA ARG A 127 3.39 9.49 5.25
C ARG A 127 1.94 9.61 5.73
N GLU A 128 0.98 9.41 4.83
CA GLU A 128 -0.44 9.52 5.19
C GLU A 128 -0.90 8.37 6.10
N ALA A 129 -0.38 7.15 5.91
CA ALA A 129 -0.64 6.04 6.81
C ALA A 129 -0.17 6.35 8.24
N VAL A 130 1.08 6.80 8.38
CA VAL A 130 1.66 7.13 9.69
C VAL A 130 0.92 8.27 10.38
N LYS A 131 0.51 9.32 9.65
CA LYS A 131 -0.32 10.40 10.21
C LYS A 131 -1.61 9.89 10.87
N ARG A 132 -2.23 8.84 10.31
CA ARG A 132 -3.44 8.21 10.89
C ARG A 132 -3.15 7.28 12.07
N MET A 133 -1.95 6.69 12.11
CA MET A 133 -1.56 5.73 13.13
C MET A 133 -0.95 6.38 14.39
N LEU A 134 -0.22 7.48 14.23
CA LEU A 134 0.47 8.17 15.31
C LEU A 134 -0.41 8.55 16.52
N PRO A 135 -1.63 9.11 16.34
CA PRO A 135 -2.46 9.52 17.48
C PRO A 135 -2.82 8.38 18.43
N LYS A 136 -2.93 7.16 17.91
CA LYS A 136 -3.23 5.95 18.71
C LYS A 136 -1.99 5.11 19.01
N LYS A 137 -0.81 5.53 18.57
CA LYS A 137 0.48 4.83 18.76
C LYS A 137 0.41 3.35 18.37
N LYS A 138 -0.32 3.06 17.32
CA LYS A 138 -0.58 1.70 16.87
C LYS A 138 -0.86 1.66 15.36
N GLY A 139 -0.31 0.68 14.68
CA GLY A 139 -0.57 0.38 13.27
C GLY A 139 0.59 -0.36 12.62
N THR A 140 0.31 -0.90 11.46
CA THR A 140 1.30 -1.63 10.65
C THR A 140 1.30 -1.07 9.22
N LEU A 141 2.47 -0.64 8.77
CA LEU A 141 2.73 -0.18 7.41
C LEU A 141 3.67 -1.15 6.73
N ILE A 142 3.22 -1.71 5.60
CA ILE A 142 3.98 -2.69 4.83
C ILE A 142 4.23 -2.16 3.42
N PHE A 143 5.49 -2.17 3.00
CA PHE A 143 5.88 -1.93 1.62
C PHE A 143 6.20 -3.24 0.93
N THR A 144 5.65 -3.46 -0.25
CA THR A 144 6.08 -4.55 -1.11
C THR A 144 7.42 -4.20 -1.74
N GLY A 145 8.47 -4.82 -1.25
CA GLY A 145 9.81 -4.74 -1.80
C GLY A 145 10.07 -5.86 -2.81
N ALA A 146 11.28 -5.89 -3.31
CA ALA A 146 11.75 -6.92 -4.22
C ALA A 146 13.21 -7.26 -3.90
N SER A 147 13.63 -8.50 -4.19
CA SER A 147 15.06 -8.88 -4.14
C SER A 147 15.93 -7.97 -5.02
N ALA A 148 15.33 -7.36 -6.05
CA ALA A 148 15.92 -6.33 -6.88
C ALA A 148 16.38 -5.08 -6.12
N SER A 149 15.85 -4.82 -4.92
CA SER A 149 16.30 -3.71 -4.06
C SER A 149 17.65 -3.95 -3.39
N LEU A 150 18.12 -5.18 -3.40
CA LEU A 150 19.38 -5.60 -2.75
C LEU A 150 20.54 -5.69 -3.73
N ARG A 151 20.25 -5.81 -5.03
CA ARG A 151 21.28 -5.98 -6.08
C ARG A 151 20.77 -5.48 -7.42
N GLY A 152 21.66 -4.85 -8.20
CA GLY A 152 21.39 -4.49 -9.57
C GLY A 152 21.26 -5.73 -10.48
N ARG A 153 20.36 -5.66 -11.43
CA ARG A 153 20.19 -6.68 -12.48
C ARG A 153 20.20 -5.99 -13.83
N ALA A 154 20.90 -6.57 -14.80
CA ALA A 154 20.92 -6.06 -16.17
C ALA A 154 19.50 -5.89 -16.70
N ASN A 155 19.26 -4.85 -17.45
CA ASN A 155 17.97 -4.45 -18.03
C ASN A 155 16.90 -3.98 -17.02
N PHE A 156 17.19 -3.88 -15.74
CA PHE A 156 16.22 -3.46 -14.71
C PHE A 156 16.70 -2.25 -13.90
N GLY A 157 17.54 -1.40 -14.48
CA GLY A 157 18.16 -0.27 -13.77
C GLY A 157 17.16 0.69 -13.15
N ALA A 158 16.09 1.06 -13.85
CA ALA A 158 15.04 1.93 -13.31
C ALA A 158 14.32 1.27 -12.11
N PHE A 159 13.89 0.04 -12.27
CA PHE A 159 13.20 -0.70 -11.22
C PHE A 159 14.09 -0.97 -10.00
N ASN A 160 15.33 -1.42 -10.23
CA ASN A 160 16.27 -1.70 -9.14
C ASN A 160 16.58 -0.44 -8.31
N SER A 161 16.86 0.69 -8.97
CA SER A 161 17.15 1.95 -8.27
C SER A 161 15.95 2.46 -7.49
N ALA A 162 14.75 2.41 -8.07
CA ALA A 162 13.52 2.83 -7.42
C ALA A 162 13.16 1.95 -6.21
N LYS A 163 13.28 0.64 -6.33
CA LYS A 163 13.03 -0.31 -5.21
C LYS A 163 14.09 -0.21 -4.12
N SER A 164 15.33 0.11 -4.45
CA SER A 164 16.38 0.38 -3.47
C SER A 164 16.07 1.65 -2.67
N GLY A 165 15.57 2.70 -3.33
CA GLY A 165 15.08 3.91 -2.67
C GLY A 165 13.92 3.62 -1.71
N LEU A 166 12.93 2.85 -2.15
CA LEU A 166 11.81 2.43 -1.30
C LEU A 166 12.27 1.63 -0.08
N ARG A 167 13.22 0.71 -0.24
CA ARG A 167 13.78 -0.07 0.88
C ARG A 167 14.43 0.82 1.92
N THR A 168 15.24 1.77 1.50
CA THR A 168 15.91 2.71 2.41
C THR A 168 14.92 3.64 3.10
N LEU A 169 13.88 4.11 2.39
CA LEU A 169 12.77 4.87 2.96
C LEU A 169 12.06 4.07 4.05
N ALA A 170 11.71 2.81 3.79
CA ALA A 170 11.07 1.95 4.77
C ALA A 170 11.92 1.75 6.03
N GLN A 171 13.25 1.60 5.87
CA GLN A 171 14.18 1.53 6.99
C GLN A 171 14.19 2.82 7.83
N ALA A 172 14.21 3.98 7.19
CA ALA A 172 14.15 5.27 7.88
C ALA A 172 12.84 5.40 8.66
N MET A 173 11.71 5.12 8.04
CA MET A 173 10.40 5.18 8.68
C MET A 173 10.28 4.18 9.85
N SER A 174 10.83 2.99 9.72
CA SER A 174 10.86 2.00 10.80
C SER A 174 11.62 2.51 12.05
N LYS A 175 12.73 3.19 11.83
CA LYS A 175 13.52 3.78 12.92
C LYS A 175 12.86 5.01 13.55
N GLU A 176 12.22 5.84 12.75
CA GLU A 176 11.52 7.04 13.25
C GLU A 176 10.26 6.68 14.04
N TYR A 177 9.44 5.77 13.55
CA TYR A 177 8.10 5.53 14.08
C TYR A 177 7.96 4.23 14.88
N GLY A 178 8.93 3.33 14.82
CA GLY A 178 8.97 2.14 15.69
C GLY A 178 8.90 2.48 17.18
N PRO A 179 9.70 3.44 17.69
CA PRO A 179 9.60 3.89 19.07
C PRO A 179 8.25 4.50 19.46
N GLU A 180 7.48 4.95 18.47
CA GLU A 180 6.14 5.51 18.66
C GLU A 180 5.01 4.47 18.48
N GLY A 181 5.36 3.19 18.41
CA GLY A 181 4.40 2.08 18.38
C GLY A 181 3.91 1.68 16.99
N ILE A 182 4.50 2.20 15.91
CA ILE A 182 4.12 1.87 14.54
C ILE A 182 5.12 0.87 13.97
N HIS A 183 4.61 -0.28 13.52
CA HIS A 183 5.41 -1.30 12.87
C HIS A 183 5.51 -1.01 11.36
N VAL A 184 6.72 -0.72 10.90
CA VAL A 184 7.02 -0.52 9.47
C VAL A 184 7.88 -1.67 8.97
N ALA A 185 7.41 -2.36 7.94
CA ALA A 185 8.09 -3.50 7.34
C ALA A 185 8.17 -3.40 5.82
N LEU A 186 9.17 -4.04 5.25
CA LEU A 186 9.31 -4.24 3.82
C LEU A 186 9.36 -5.75 3.55
N SER A 187 8.44 -6.25 2.73
CA SER A 187 8.50 -7.62 2.24
C SER A 187 9.48 -7.73 1.07
N LEU A 188 10.25 -8.80 1.03
CA LEU A 188 11.11 -9.10 -0.13
C LEU A 188 10.46 -10.20 -0.95
N ILE A 189 9.93 -9.81 -2.11
CA ILE A 189 9.38 -10.75 -3.07
C ILE A 189 10.47 -11.06 -4.10
N HIS A 190 10.67 -12.34 -4.37
CA HIS A 190 11.52 -12.80 -5.46
C HIS A 190 10.69 -12.92 -6.74
N ILE A 191 11.04 -12.14 -7.72
CA ILE A 191 10.43 -12.16 -9.05
C ILE A 191 11.41 -12.76 -10.04
#